data_f3d09795484aa365dfd642e61892f249
#
_entry.id   f3d09795484aa365dfd642e61892f249
#
_cell.length_a   1.000
_cell.length_b   1.000
_cell.length_c   1.000
_cell.angle_alpha   90.00
_cell.angle_beta   90.00
_cell.angle_gamma   90.00
#
_symmetry.space_group_name_H-M   'P 1'
#
loop_
_entity.id
_entity.type
_entity.pdbx_description
1 polymer ?
#
loop_
_entity_poly.entity_id
_entity_poly.type
_entity_poly.pdbx_seq_one_letter_code
_entity_poly.pdbx_strand_id
1 'polypeptide(L)'
;MKIGDTFTVKKVVTEDMTAAALGSGGLPVFGTPYLVAMVENAAFTYLQQELPEGKSTVGTKVEVSHVSPSPVGMEITVTVEVTDI
;
A
#
# COMPACT_ATOMS: atom_id res chain seq x y z
N MET A 1 18.34 7.40 4.93
CA MET A 1 17.67 6.10 4.81
C MET A 1 18.61 4.99 5.22
N LYS A 2 18.16 4.11 6.08
CA LYS A 2 18.96 2.97 6.56
C LYS A 2 18.06 1.77 6.83
N ILE A 3 18.65 0.60 6.86
CA ILE A 3 17.95 -0.66 7.16
C ILE A 3 17.27 -0.52 8.54
N GLY A 4 16.01 -0.91 8.62
CA GLY A 4 15.16 -0.80 9.81
C GLY A 4 14.30 0.46 9.87
N ASP A 5 14.54 1.45 9.02
CA ASP A 5 13.67 2.63 8.95
C ASP A 5 12.27 2.23 8.50
N THR A 6 11.26 2.84 9.14
CA THR A 6 9.86 2.55 8.86
C THR A 6 9.07 3.80 8.50
N PHE A 7 7.98 3.60 7.77
CA PHE A 7 7.03 4.66 7.42
C PHE A 7 5.63 4.07 7.42
N THR A 8 4.68 4.77 8.03
CA THR A 8 3.32 4.28 8.22
C THR A 8 2.32 5.21 7.56
N VAL A 9 1.35 4.64 6.85
CA VAL A 9 0.19 5.35 6.31
C VAL A 9 -1.09 4.65 6.74
N LYS A 10 -2.17 5.42 6.85
CA LYS A 10 -3.48 4.90 7.26
C LYS A 10 -4.55 5.40 6.30
N LYS A 11 -5.53 4.56 6.01
CA LYS A 11 -6.72 4.93 5.25
C LYS A 11 -7.93 4.20 5.79
N VAL A 12 -9.09 4.86 5.74
CA VAL A 12 -10.37 4.21 6.01
C VAL A 12 -10.89 3.66 4.68
N VAL A 13 -11.35 2.42 4.68
CA VAL A 13 -11.89 1.78 3.46
C VAL A 13 -13.14 2.50 3.04
N THR A 14 -13.17 2.98 1.79
CA THR A 14 -14.33 3.57 1.15
C THR A 14 -14.82 2.66 0.02
N GLU A 15 -16.01 2.93 -0.53
CA GLU A 15 -16.63 2.07 -1.55
C GLU A 15 -15.78 1.88 -2.81
N ASP A 16 -15.08 2.92 -3.23
CA ASP A 16 -14.20 2.91 -4.41
C ASP A 16 -12.96 2.04 -4.23
N MET A 17 -12.64 1.64 -3.00
CA MET A 17 -11.51 0.76 -2.69
C MET A 17 -11.90 -0.72 -2.65
N THR A 18 -13.17 -1.04 -2.85
CA THR A 18 -13.65 -2.43 -2.72
C THR A 18 -13.31 -3.27 -3.94
N ALA A 19 -13.23 -4.59 -3.74
CA ALA A 19 -13.01 -5.55 -4.81
C ALA A 19 -14.12 -5.42 -5.87
N ALA A 20 -15.37 -5.25 -5.44
CA ALA A 20 -16.50 -5.07 -6.34
C ALA A 20 -16.34 -3.81 -7.21
N ALA A 21 -15.95 -2.69 -6.63
CA ALA A 21 -15.74 -1.43 -7.36
C ALA A 21 -14.57 -1.51 -8.33
N LEU A 22 -13.50 -2.23 -7.97
CA LEU A 22 -12.31 -2.37 -8.79
C LEU A 22 -12.43 -3.48 -9.85
N GLY A 23 -13.48 -4.29 -9.78
CA GLY A 23 -13.66 -5.41 -10.70
C GLY A 23 -12.74 -6.60 -10.41
N SER A 24 -12.13 -6.66 -9.23
CA SER A 24 -11.22 -7.74 -8.84
C SER A 24 -11.92 -8.86 -8.07
N GLY A 25 -13.21 -8.74 -7.83
CA GLY A 25 -14.04 -9.73 -7.15
C GLY A 25 -15.45 -9.18 -6.99
N GLY A 26 -16.33 -9.96 -6.37
CA GLY A 26 -17.75 -9.61 -6.24
C GLY A 26 -18.14 -9.04 -4.87
N LEU A 27 -17.21 -8.98 -3.91
CA LEU A 27 -17.53 -8.59 -2.54
C LEU A 27 -17.23 -7.10 -2.26
N PRO A 28 -18.05 -6.46 -1.42
CA PRO A 28 -17.85 -5.04 -1.05
C PRO A 28 -16.84 -4.92 0.10
N VAL A 29 -15.66 -5.46 -0.07
CA VAL A 29 -14.57 -5.44 0.90
C VAL A 29 -13.32 -4.89 0.24
N PHE A 30 -12.36 -4.42 1.05
CA PHE A 30 -11.11 -3.84 0.58
C PHE A 30 -10.44 -4.73 -0.47
N GLY A 31 -10.25 -4.19 -1.68
CA GLY A 31 -9.75 -4.96 -2.82
C GLY A 31 -8.24 -5.15 -2.77
N THR A 32 -7.79 -6.36 -3.14
CA THR A 32 -6.36 -6.66 -3.22
C THR A 32 -5.59 -5.68 -4.13
N PRO A 33 -6.10 -5.28 -5.30
CA PRO A 33 -5.39 -4.26 -6.10
C PRO A 33 -5.20 -2.94 -5.37
N TYR A 34 -6.18 -2.52 -4.57
CA TYR A 34 -6.05 -1.30 -3.80
C TYR A 34 -5.03 -1.46 -2.67
N LEU A 35 -5.02 -2.63 -2.01
CA LEU A 35 -4.01 -2.94 -1.00
C LEU A 35 -2.60 -2.83 -1.59
N VAL A 36 -2.37 -3.43 -2.74
CA VAL A 36 -1.08 -3.35 -3.44
C VAL A 36 -0.71 -1.91 -3.76
N ALA A 37 -1.65 -1.14 -4.31
CA ALA A 37 -1.42 0.27 -4.62
C ALA A 37 -1.09 1.09 -3.37
N MET A 38 -1.76 0.82 -2.25
CA MET A 38 -1.52 1.51 -0.99
C MET A 38 -0.13 1.19 -0.43
N VAL A 39 0.29 -0.07 -0.50
CA VAL A 39 1.64 -0.50 -0.07
C VAL A 39 2.70 0.15 -0.95
N GLU A 40 2.52 0.11 -2.27
CA GLU A 40 3.45 0.75 -3.21
C GLU A 40 3.52 2.26 -3.00
N ASN A 41 2.38 2.90 -2.77
CA ASN A 41 2.34 4.33 -2.51
C ASN A 41 3.06 4.70 -1.21
N ALA A 42 2.92 3.91 -0.16
CA ALA A 42 3.62 4.12 1.10
C ALA A 42 5.15 4.05 0.90
N ALA A 43 5.60 3.03 0.18
CA ALA A 43 7.01 2.85 -0.13
C ALA A 43 7.55 3.99 -0.99
N PHE A 44 6.82 4.34 -2.05
CA PHE A 44 7.18 5.44 -2.94
C PHE A 44 7.27 6.77 -2.19
N THR A 45 6.27 7.09 -1.38
CA THR A 45 6.21 8.35 -0.63
C THR A 45 7.40 8.48 0.32
N TYR A 46 7.73 7.40 1.03
CA TYR A 46 8.89 7.40 1.92
C TYR A 46 10.19 7.56 1.15
N LEU A 47 10.39 6.76 0.11
CA LEU A 47 11.63 6.79 -0.67
C LEU A 47 11.84 8.14 -1.37
N GLN A 48 10.76 8.75 -1.87
CA GLN A 48 10.87 10.05 -2.54
C GLN A 48 11.37 11.14 -1.59
N GLN A 49 11.03 11.08 -0.31
CA GLN A 49 11.55 12.00 0.70
C GLN A 49 13.06 11.85 0.93
N GLU A 50 13.58 10.64 0.69
CA GLU A 50 14.98 10.30 0.95
C GLU A 50 15.87 10.45 -0.29
N LEU A 51 15.28 10.65 -1.47
CA LEU A 51 16.03 10.77 -2.72
C LEU A 51 16.34 12.23 -3.02
N PRO A 52 17.48 12.51 -3.69
CA PRO A 52 17.80 13.86 -4.13
C PRO A 52 16.85 14.31 -5.22
N GLU A 53 16.74 15.63 -5.41
CA GLU A 53 15.94 16.22 -6.47
C GLU A 53 16.29 15.64 -7.84
N GLY A 54 15.26 15.39 -8.64
CA GLY A 54 15.42 14.81 -9.98
C GLY A 54 15.51 13.28 -10.00
N LYS A 55 15.52 12.63 -8.83
CA LYS A 55 15.53 11.17 -8.71
C LYS A 55 14.18 10.66 -8.24
N SER A 56 13.83 9.45 -8.67
CA SER A 56 12.60 8.78 -8.27
C SER A 56 12.81 7.27 -8.23
N THR A 57 11.76 6.55 -7.87
CA THR A 57 11.79 5.09 -7.76
C THR A 57 10.53 4.49 -8.34
N VAL A 58 10.64 3.25 -8.82
CA VAL A 58 9.50 2.44 -9.28
C VAL A 58 9.62 1.04 -8.70
N GLY A 59 8.48 0.41 -8.44
CA GLY A 59 8.46 -0.98 -8.02
C GLY A 59 8.75 -1.91 -9.19
N THR A 60 9.48 -2.98 -8.93
CA THR A 60 9.81 -4.00 -9.93
C THR A 60 9.27 -5.38 -9.58
N LYS A 61 8.87 -5.59 -8.33
CA LYS A 61 8.31 -6.86 -7.87
C LYS A 61 7.43 -6.62 -6.65
N VAL A 62 6.29 -7.31 -6.61
CA VAL A 62 5.39 -7.31 -5.47
C VAL A 62 4.98 -8.74 -5.17
N GLU A 63 5.07 -9.13 -3.89
CA GLU A 63 4.52 -10.40 -3.38
C GLU A 63 3.58 -10.05 -2.24
N VAL A 64 2.33 -10.51 -2.31
CA VAL A 64 1.29 -10.16 -1.34
C VAL A 64 0.46 -11.39 -0.99
N SER A 65 0.16 -11.54 0.30
CA SER A 65 -0.88 -12.43 0.79
C SER A 65 -1.95 -11.58 1.46
N HIS A 66 -3.14 -11.54 0.89
CA HIS A 66 -4.29 -10.80 1.42
C HIS A 66 -5.22 -11.81 2.09
N VAL A 67 -5.07 -11.96 3.40
CA VAL A 67 -5.59 -13.13 4.15
C VAL A 67 -6.88 -12.87 4.91
N SER A 68 -7.34 -11.64 5.00
CA SER A 68 -8.54 -11.28 5.76
C SER A 68 -9.32 -10.17 5.07
N PRO A 69 -10.66 -10.25 5.02
CA PRO A 69 -11.45 -9.17 4.44
C PRO A 69 -11.51 -7.96 5.37
N SER A 70 -11.60 -6.77 4.78
CA SER A 70 -11.77 -5.52 5.52
C SER A 70 -12.97 -4.77 4.93
N PRO A 71 -14.05 -4.60 5.69
CA PRO A 71 -15.24 -3.92 5.19
C PRO A 71 -15.07 -2.41 5.08
N VAL A 72 -15.97 -1.78 4.35
CA VAL A 72 -16.06 -0.31 4.31
C VAL A 72 -16.17 0.24 5.73
N GLY A 73 -15.43 1.31 6.01
CA GLY A 73 -15.39 1.94 7.33
C GLY A 73 -14.24 1.47 8.21
N MET A 74 -13.60 0.34 7.88
CA MET A 74 -12.44 -0.14 8.64
C MET A 74 -11.20 0.68 8.30
N GLU A 75 -10.38 0.98 9.31
CA GLU A 75 -9.09 1.65 9.09
C GLU A 75 -8.03 0.62 8.71
N ILE A 76 -7.32 0.90 7.63
CA ILE A 76 -6.18 0.10 7.17
C ILE A 76 -4.91 0.85 7.51
N THR A 77 -3.98 0.16 8.18
CA THR A 77 -2.66 0.69 8.51
C THR A 77 -1.62 -0.07 7.70
N VAL A 78 -0.80 0.66 6.95
CA VAL A 78 0.33 0.09 6.21
C VAL A 78 1.61 0.65 6.81
N THR A 79 2.51 -0.25 7.21
CA THR A 79 3.86 0.12 7.65
C THR A 79 4.85 -0.51 6.68
N VAL A 80 5.72 0.30 6.11
CA VAL A 80 6.82 -0.18 5.27
C VAL A 80 8.13 -0.08 6.05
N GLU A 81 9.02 -1.00 5.79
CA GLU A 81 10.32 -1.06 6.46
C GLU A 81 11.41 -1.29 5.42
N VAL A 82 12.52 -0.57 5.55
CA VAL A 82 13.70 -0.79 4.72
C VAL A 82 14.41 -2.05 5.21
N THR A 83 14.45 -3.08 4.38
CA THR A 83 15.07 -4.37 4.72
C THR A 83 16.39 -4.60 4.01
N ASP A 84 16.65 -3.87 2.92
CA ASP A 84 17.89 -3.96 2.14
C ASP A 84 18.10 -2.66 1.38
N ILE A 85 19.34 -2.33 1.10
CA ILE A 85 19.73 -1.14 0.35
C ILE A 85 20.72 -1.51 -0.75
#